data_a57792d93bafa40422919c2777ad34b0
#
_entry.id   a57792d93bafa40422919c2777ad34b0
#
_cell.length_a   1.000
_cell.length_b   1.000
_cell.length_c   1.000
_cell.angle_alpha   90.00
_cell.angle_beta   90.00
_cell.angle_gamma   90.00
#
_symmetry.space_group_name_H-M   'P 1'
#
loop_
_entity.id
_entity.type
_entity.pdbx_description
1 polymer ?
#
loop_
_entity_poly.entity_id
_entity_poly.type
_entity_poly.pdbx_seq_one_letter_code
_entity_poly.pdbx_strand_id
1 'polypeptide(L)'
;MTSKEGSLDAPTRHVIDWHNPDFTDAAKLDAEMRRVFDICHGCRRCFNLCDSFPRLFDLIDNSPSEELSDVKSEDFKPVVEACTLCDMCFLTKCPYVPPHPFQLDFPHLMLRHRAMEREQGKTDFTQQQLAEMDRNGTLARVVILVMV
;
A
#
# COMPACT_ATOMS: atom_id res chain seq x y z
N MET A 1 19.83 11.56 -18.74
CA MET A 1 19.69 12.33 -17.47
C MET A 1 18.36 11.94 -16.86
N THR A 2 18.35 11.11 -15.83
CA THR A 2 17.13 10.83 -15.08
C THR A 2 16.86 12.08 -14.23
N SER A 3 15.85 12.85 -14.64
CA SER A 3 15.42 14.00 -13.85
C SER A 3 14.97 13.50 -12.47
N LYS A 4 15.63 13.94 -11.41
CA LYS A 4 15.16 13.73 -10.03
C LYS A 4 14.03 14.71 -9.67
N GLU A 5 13.69 15.61 -10.59
CA GLU A 5 12.58 16.53 -10.44
C GLU A 5 11.27 15.83 -10.74
N GLY A 6 10.23 16.16 -9.97
CA GLY A 6 8.92 15.59 -10.17
C GLY A 6 8.27 16.05 -11.48
N SER A 7 7.33 15.26 -12.00
CA SER A 7 6.53 15.61 -13.16
C SER A 7 5.29 16.43 -12.76
N LEU A 8 4.86 17.31 -13.67
CA LEU A 8 3.57 18.00 -13.63
C LEU A 8 2.53 17.36 -14.58
N ASP A 9 2.91 16.27 -15.26
CA ASP A 9 2.02 15.55 -16.16
C ASP A 9 0.85 14.92 -15.41
N ALA A 10 -0.27 14.75 -16.10
CA ALA A 10 -1.41 14.04 -15.53
C ALA A 10 -1.03 12.58 -15.21
N PRO A 11 -1.38 12.07 -14.03
CA PRO A 11 -1.09 10.69 -13.67
C PRO A 11 -1.71 9.69 -14.65
N THR A 12 -0.92 8.71 -15.05
CA THR A 12 -1.39 7.56 -15.84
C THR A 12 -1.15 6.29 -15.05
N ARG A 13 -2.19 5.49 -14.83
CA ARG A 13 -2.06 4.27 -14.02
C ARG A 13 -1.97 3.04 -14.90
N HIS A 14 -1.01 2.18 -14.59
CA HIS A 14 -0.93 0.86 -15.21
C HIS A 14 -2.02 -0.05 -14.65
N VAL A 15 -2.57 -0.92 -15.51
CA VAL A 15 -3.52 -1.94 -15.09
C VAL A 15 -2.82 -2.93 -14.15
N ILE A 16 -3.50 -3.33 -13.09
CA ILE A 16 -2.99 -4.35 -12.17
C ILE A 16 -2.99 -5.71 -12.87
N ASP A 17 -1.80 -6.29 -13.02
CA ASP A 17 -1.64 -7.67 -13.52
C ASP A 17 -1.61 -8.65 -12.33
N TRP A 18 -2.77 -8.89 -11.75
CA TRP A 18 -2.92 -9.77 -10.58
C TRP A 18 -2.78 -11.27 -10.90
N HIS A 19 -2.78 -11.64 -12.18
CA HIS A 19 -2.48 -13.01 -12.63
C HIS A 19 -0.97 -13.28 -12.76
N ASN A 20 -0.15 -12.24 -12.73
CA ASN A 20 1.29 -12.39 -12.76
C ASN A 20 1.77 -13.06 -11.46
N PRO A 21 2.53 -14.16 -11.53
CA PRO A 21 3.07 -14.82 -10.33
C PRO A 21 3.97 -13.89 -9.49
N ASP A 22 4.55 -12.89 -10.10
CA ASP A 22 5.36 -11.88 -9.40
C ASP A 22 4.52 -10.93 -8.56
N PHE A 23 3.19 -10.91 -8.75
CA PHE A 23 2.31 -10.00 -8.04
C PHE A 23 2.33 -10.22 -6.52
N THR A 24 2.31 -11.48 -6.09
CA THR A 24 2.34 -11.89 -4.67
C THR A 24 3.68 -12.49 -4.24
N ASP A 25 4.71 -12.43 -5.08
CA ASP A 25 6.06 -12.84 -4.71
C ASP A 25 6.60 -11.93 -3.60
N ALA A 26 6.83 -12.52 -2.42
CA ALA A 26 7.21 -11.77 -1.22
C ALA A 26 8.54 -11.04 -1.36
N ALA A 27 9.53 -11.64 -2.03
CA ALA A 27 10.85 -11.04 -2.17
C ALA A 27 10.84 -9.85 -3.15
N LYS A 28 10.12 -9.99 -4.28
CA LYS A 28 9.96 -8.92 -5.26
C LYS A 28 9.13 -7.77 -4.69
N LEU A 29 8.11 -8.10 -3.90
CA LEU A 29 7.28 -7.12 -3.23
C LEU A 29 8.07 -6.35 -2.18
N ASP A 30 8.87 -7.03 -1.34
CA ASP A 30 9.72 -6.36 -0.35
C ASP A 30 10.72 -5.42 -1.01
N ALA A 31 11.38 -5.87 -2.07
CA ALA A 31 12.31 -5.02 -2.82
C ALA A 31 11.62 -3.76 -3.38
N GLU A 32 10.41 -3.90 -3.91
CA GLU A 32 9.64 -2.76 -4.41
C GLU A 32 9.14 -1.85 -3.28
N MET A 33 8.71 -2.41 -2.15
CA MET A 33 8.35 -1.62 -0.98
C MET A 33 9.52 -0.78 -0.48
N ARG A 34 10.70 -1.37 -0.36
CA ARG A 34 11.91 -0.65 0.04
C ARG A 34 12.25 0.46 -0.94
N ARG A 35 12.21 0.20 -2.24
CA ARG A 35 12.44 1.20 -3.27
C ARG A 35 11.48 2.40 -3.16
N VAL A 36 10.18 2.11 -3.01
CA VAL A 36 9.15 3.15 -2.92
C VAL A 36 9.25 3.91 -1.59
N PHE A 37 9.47 3.22 -0.48
CA PHE A 37 9.56 3.83 0.84
C PHE A 37 10.78 4.75 0.97
N ASP A 38 11.91 4.37 0.39
CA ASP A 38 13.11 5.20 0.33
C ASP A 38 12.85 6.52 -0.42
N ILE A 39 12.19 6.44 -1.59
CA ILE A 39 11.81 7.63 -2.35
C ILE A 39 10.80 8.49 -1.57
N CYS A 40 9.81 7.87 -0.94
CA CYS A 40 8.80 8.58 -0.14
C CYS A 40 9.43 9.26 1.08
N HIS A 41 10.34 8.59 1.77
CA HIS A 41 11.07 9.14 2.91
C HIS A 41 11.94 10.34 2.51
N GLY A 42 12.67 10.24 1.41
CA GLY A 42 13.45 11.35 0.89
C GLY A 42 12.61 12.54 0.41
N CYS A 43 11.38 12.30 -0.06
CA CYS A 43 10.48 13.34 -0.58
C CYS A 43 9.60 14.00 0.48
N ARG A 44 9.02 13.24 1.39
CA ARG A 44 8.14 13.64 2.53
C ARG A 44 6.94 14.53 2.19
N ARG A 45 6.59 14.76 0.91
CA ARG A 45 5.48 15.65 0.50
C ARG A 45 4.12 15.21 1.05
N CYS A 46 3.93 13.93 1.30
CA CYS A 46 2.65 13.34 1.72
C CYS A 46 2.49 13.27 3.25
N PHE A 47 3.41 13.87 4.03
CA PHE A 47 3.41 13.81 5.49
C PHE A 47 2.03 14.12 6.12
N ASN A 48 1.34 15.11 5.62
CA ASN A 48 0.06 15.58 6.15
C ASN A 48 -1.17 15.04 5.40
N LEU A 49 -1.00 14.07 4.51
CA LEU A 49 -2.08 13.60 3.64
C LEU A 49 -2.94 12.52 4.30
N CYS A 50 -2.31 11.58 4.99
CA CYS A 50 -2.97 10.50 5.72
C CYS A 50 -2.02 9.90 6.78
N ASP A 51 -2.53 8.98 7.60
CA ASP A 51 -1.78 8.37 8.72
C ASP A 51 -0.64 7.42 8.28
N SER A 52 -0.71 6.89 7.06
CA SER A 52 0.30 5.95 6.55
C SER A 52 1.69 6.59 6.39
N PHE A 53 1.77 7.85 5.93
CA PHE A 53 3.06 8.51 5.69
C PHE A 53 3.79 8.92 6.96
N PRO A 54 3.16 9.54 7.98
CA PRO A 54 3.82 9.76 9.26
C PRO A 54 4.38 8.47 9.87
N ARG A 55 3.60 7.38 9.85
CA ARG A 55 4.07 6.07 10.35
C ARG A 55 5.30 5.57 9.60
N LEU A 56 5.33 5.74 8.26
CA LEU A 56 6.47 5.38 7.45
C LEU A 56 7.72 6.20 7.84
N PHE A 57 7.55 7.51 7.99
CA PHE A 57 8.67 8.39 8.28
C PHE A 57 9.19 8.18 9.70
N ASP A 58 8.30 8.07 10.67
CA ASP A 58 8.66 7.78 12.06
C ASP A 58 9.36 6.42 12.19
N LEU A 59 8.92 5.41 11.41
CA LEU A 59 9.53 4.09 11.40
C LEU A 59 10.99 4.13 10.93
N ILE A 60 11.30 4.96 9.94
CA ILE A 60 12.66 5.12 9.42
C ILE A 60 13.47 6.04 10.34
N ASP A 61 12.93 7.19 10.72
CA ASP A 61 13.61 8.19 11.56
C ASP A 61 13.98 7.65 12.96
N ASN A 62 13.21 6.68 13.49
CA ASN A 62 13.51 6.02 14.75
C ASN A 62 14.42 4.78 14.62
N SER A 63 14.85 4.42 13.41
CA SER A 63 15.82 3.34 13.21
C SER A 63 17.23 3.76 13.63
N PRO A 64 18.12 2.82 14.00
CA PRO A 64 19.46 3.16 14.53
C PRO A 64 20.32 4.03 13.61
N SER A 65 20.19 3.85 12.30
CA SER A 65 20.92 4.64 11.29
C SER A 65 20.09 5.75 10.68
N GLU A 66 18.81 5.90 11.04
CA GLU A 66 17.82 6.75 10.36
C GLU A 66 17.67 6.40 8.86
N GLU A 67 17.97 5.15 8.52
CA GLU A 67 17.95 4.63 7.15
C GLU A 67 17.03 3.40 7.04
N LEU A 68 16.40 3.25 5.88
CA LEU A 68 15.47 2.14 5.62
C LEU A 68 16.17 0.76 5.67
N SER A 69 17.50 0.71 5.51
CA SER A 69 18.27 -0.53 5.59
C SER A 69 18.17 -1.23 6.93
N ASP A 70 17.99 -0.48 8.02
CA ASP A 70 17.89 -1.01 9.39
C ASP A 70 16.46 -1.38 9.78
N VAL A 71 15.48 -1.05 8.95
CA VAL A 71 14.07 -1.39 9.18
C VAL A 71 13.77 -2.78 8.67
N LYS A 72 13.14 -3.62 9.48
CA LYS A 72 12.71 -4.97 9.09
C LYS A 72 11.44 -4.91 8.25
N SER A 73 11.31 -5.83 7.31
CA SER A 73 10.13 -5.89 6.43
C SER A 73 8.81 -6.14 7.19
N GLU A 74 8.90 -6.84 8.32
CA GLU A 74 7.76 -7.10 9.22
C GLU A 74 7.20 -5.80 9.82
N ASP A 75 8.04 -4.79 10.02
CA ASP A 75 7.67 -3.51 10.60
C ASP A 75 6.94 -2.59 9.59
N PHE A 76 6.83 -2.97 8.32
CA PHE A 76 6.04 -2.25 7.31
C PHE A 76 4.54 -2.41 7.48
N LYS A 77 4.10 -3.44 8.20
CA LYS A 77 2.67 -3.75 8.36
C LYS A 77 1.82 -2.58 8.89
N PRO A 78 2.20 -1.84 9.93
CA PRO A 78 1.44 -0.68 10.40
C PRO A 78 1.29 0.43 9.35
N VAL A 79 2.28 0.60 8.47
CA VAL A 79 2.22 1.55 7.35
C VAL A 79 1.19 1.10 6.32
N VAL A 80 1.19 -0.19 5.97
CA VAL A 80 0.24 -0.80 5.04
C VAL A 80 -1.19 -0.73 5.57
N GLU A 81 -1.41 -1.06 6.85
CA GLU A 81 -2.73 -1.06 7.49
C GLU A 81 -3.32 0.35 7.59
N ALA A 82 -2.50 1.37 7.80
CA ALA A 82 -2.95 2.76 7.85
C ALA A 82 -3.38 3.32 6.49
N CYS A 83 -3.01 2.68 5.38
CA CYS A 83 -3.42 3.12 4.05
C CYS A 83 -4.88 2.74 3.75
N THR A 84 -5.72 3.73 3.48
CA THR A 84 -7.15 3.53 3.16
C THR A 84 -7.42 3.29 1.68
N LEU A 85 -6.39 3.20 0.84
CA LEU A 85 -6.49 3.05 -0.62
C LEU A 85 -7.32 4.15 -1.30
N CYS A 86 -7.32 5.36 -0.76
CA CYS A 86 -8.13 6.49 -1.26
C CYS A 86 -7.57 7.17 -2.52
N ASP A 87 -6.39 6.77 -2.98
CA ASP A 87 -5.68 7.31 -4.17
C ASP A 87 -5.29 8.79 -4.12
N MET A 88 -5.54 9.51 -3.05
CA MET A 88 -5.22 10.94 -2.96
C MET A 88 -3.72 11.23 -3.19
N CYS A 89 -2.83 10.38 -2.65
CA CYS A 89 -1.39 10.54 -2.89
C CYS A 89 -1.04 10.35 -4.36
N PHE A 90 -1.66 9.41 -5.05
CA PHE A 90 -1.41 9.12 -6.46
C PHE A 90 -1.96 10.22 -7.37
N LEU A 91 -3.23 10.60 -7.19
CA LEU A 91 -3.94 11.49 -8.11
C LEU A 91 -3.56 12.97 -7.96
N THR A 92 -3.22 13.42 -6.75
CA THR A 92 -3.13 14.85 -6.48
C THR A 92 -1.82 15.33 -5.88
N LYS A 93 -1.00 14.44 -5.34
CA LYS A 93 0.15 14.86 -4.51
C LYS A 93 1.51 14.40 -5.02
N CYS A 94 1.62 13.17 -5.51
CA CYS A 94 2.90 12.56 -5.83
C CYS A 94 3.40 13.00 -7.22
N PRO A 95 4.57 13.65 -7.31
CA PRO A 95 5.14 14.05 -8.58
C PRO A 95 5.90 12.93 -9.31
N TYR A 96 5.96 11.75 -8.71
CA TYR A 96 6.75 10.61 -9.17
C TYR A 96 5.90 9.45 -9.70
N VAL A 97 4.59 9.66 -9.82
CA VAL A 97 3.69 8.69 -10.45
C VAL A 97 3.93 8.59 -11.96
N PRO A 98 3.55 7.48 -12.60
CA PRO A 98 3.62 7.40 -14.06
C PRO A 98 2.93 8.61 -14.74
N PRO A 99 3.53 9.20 -15.79
CA PRO A 99 4.62 8.70 -16.61
C PRO A 99 6.05 8.98 -16.08
N HIS A 100 6.22 9.48 -14.86
CA HIS A 100 7.55 9.73 -14.32
C HIS A 100 8.40 8.43 -14.27
N PRO A 101 9.74 8.48 -14.51
CA PRO A 101 10.60 7.28 -14.52
C PRO A 101 10.60 6.46 -13.23
N PHE A 102 10.27 7.07 -12.08
CA PHE A 102 10.17 6.35 -10.81
C PHE A 102 8.94 5.46 -10.70
N GLN A 103 7.91 5.67 -11.52
CA GLN A 103 6.72 4.81 -11.62
C GLN A 103 6.09 4.48 -10.27
N LEU A 104 6.00 5.47 -9.35
CA LEU A 104 5.44 5.25 -8.02
C LEU A 104 3.92 5.07 -8.06
N ASP A 105 3.44 3.97 -7.49
CA ASP A 105 2.02 3.77 -7.19
C ASP A 105 1.88 3.20 -5.77
N PHE A 106 1.90 4.10 -4.79
CA PHE A 106 1.84 3.73 -3.37
C PHE A 106 0.55 2.97 -3.01
N PRO A 107 -0.66 3.39 -3.43
CA PRO A 107 -1.88 2.65 -3.11
C PRO A 107 -1.90 1.23 -3.69
N HIS A 108 -1.49 1.05 -4.96
CA HIS A 108 -1.41 -0.29 -5.56
C HIS A 108 -0.37 -1.18 -4.85
N LEU A 109 0.73 -0.60 -4.40
CA LEU A 109 1.74 -1.33 -3.63
C LEU A 109 1.17 -1.83 -2.29
N MET A 110 0.40 -0.99 -1.59
CA MET A 110 -0.29 -1.38 -0.35
C MET A 110 -1.34 -2.46 -0.60
N LEU A 111 -2.11 -2.33 -1.68
CA LEU A 111 -3.08 -3.36 -2.09
C LEU A 111 -2.37 -4.70 -2.38
N ARG A 112 -1.27 -4.66 -3.09
CA ARG A 112 -0.45 -5.81 -3.43
C ARG A 112 0.09 -6.53 -2.19
N HIS A 113 0.56 -5.77 -1.20
CA HIS A 113 1.01 -6.34 0.08
C HIS A 113 -0.13 -7.06 0.82
N ARG A 114 -1.31 -6.46 0.88
CA ARG A 114 -2.49 -7.10 1.49
C ARG A 114 -2.93 -8.36 0.76
N ALA A 115 -2.84 -8.36 -0.58
CA ALA A 115 -3.14 -9.55 -1.37
C ALA A 115 -2.17 -10.70 -1.06
N MET A 116 -0.87 -10.40 -0.97
CA MET A 116 0.16 -11.36 -0.55
C MET A 116 -0.09 -11.91 0.87
N GLU A 117 -0.40 -11.05 1.84
CA GLU A 117 -0.72 -11.50 3.22
C GLU A 117 -1.94 -12.42 3.24
N ARG A 118 -2.96 -12.12 2.44
CA ARG A 118 -4.16 -12.97 2.30
C ARG A 118 -3.82 -14.35 1.74
N GLU A 119 -3.01 -14.43 0.68
CA GLU A 119 -2.56 -15.71 0.11
C GLU A 119 -1.73 -16.53 1.10
N GLN A 120 -0.93 -15.87 1.93
CA GLN A 120 -0.14 -16.50 2.98
C GLN A 120 -0.97 -16.86 4.24
N GLY A 121 -2.26 -16.58 4.26
CA GLY A 121 -3.12 -16.83 5.43
C GLY A 121 -2.81 -15.98 6.66
N LYS A 122 -2.12 -14.85 6.48
CA LYS A 122 -1.71 -13.93 7.56
C LYS A 122 -2.76 -12.85 7.88
N THR A 123 -3.96 -12.99 7.34
CA THR A 123 -5.06 -12.06 7.59
C THR A 123 -5.77 -12.40 8.90
N ASP A 124 -6.19 -11.36 9.63
CA ASP A 124 -6.98 -11.53 10.84
C ASP A 124 -8.36 -12.15 10.54
N PHE A 125 -8.88 -12.92 11.51
CA PHE A 125 -10.19 -13.55 11.40
C PHE A 125 -11.30 -12.55 11.05
N THR A 126 -11.29 -11.36 11.64
CA THR A 126 -12.27 -10.32 11.38
C THR A 126 -12.23 -9.86 9.92
N GLN A 127 -11.02 -9.65 9.39
CA GLN A 127 -10.82 -9.28 7.99
C GLN A 127 -11.31 -10.38 7.04
N GLN A 128 -11.02 -11.65 7.36
CA GLN A 128 -11.52 -12.79 6.57
C GLN A 128 -13.05 -12.84 6.58
N GLN A 129 -13.70 -12.63 7.75
CA GLN A 129 -15.14 -12.63 7.85
C GLN A 129 -15.77 -11.49 7.04
N LEU A 130 -15.20 -10.28 7.11
CA LEU A 130 -15.71 -9.13 6.35
C LEU A 130 -15.52 -9.29 4.83
N ALA A 131 -14.48 -9.99 4.40
CA ALA A 131 -14.23 -10.24 2.98
C ALA A 131 -15.22 -11.25 2.32
N GLU A 132 -15.91 -12.06 3.13
CA GLU A 132 -16.90 -13.06 2.66
C GLU A 132 -18.27 -12.42 2.39
N MET A 133 -18.36 -11.58 1.38
CA MET A 133 -19.54 -10.75 1.09
C MET A 133 -20.81 -11.57 0.84
N ASP A 134 -20.72 -12.67 0.10
CA ASP A 134 -21.89 -13.52 -0.21
C ASP A 134 -22.46 -14.18 1.04
N ARG A 135 -21.58 -14.66 1.92
CA ARG A 135 -21.98 -15.21 3.22
C ARG A 135 -22.61 -14.14 4.10
N ASN A 136 -22.00 -12.97 4.19
CA ASN A 136 -22.50 -11.86 4.99
C ASN A 136 -23.88 -11.39 4.47
N GLY A 137 -24.07 -11.34 3.14
CA GLY A 137 -25.36 -11.05 2.52
C GLY A 137 -26.43 -12.09 2.84
N THR A 138 -26.06 -13.37 2.85
CA THR A 138 -26.98 -14.46 3.22
C THR A 138 -27.38 -14.38 4.70
N LEU A 139 -26.42 -14.15 5.59
CA LEU A 139 -26.68 -13.97 7.02
C LEU A 139 -27.61 -12.77 7.29
N ALA A 140 -27.36 -11.64 6.62
CA ALA A 140 -28.21 -10.46 6.76
C ALA A 140 -29.66 -10.73 6.33
N ARG A 141 -29.87 -11.47 5.24
CA ARG A 141 -31.22 -11.89 4.80
C ARG A 141 -31.93 -12.75 5.85
N VAL A 142 -31.22 -13.72 6.45
CA VAL A 142 -31.79 -14.58 7.50
C VAL A 142 -32.20 -13.76 8.72
N VAL A 143 -31.36 -12.83 9.16
CA VAL A 143 -31.68 -11.95 10.31
C VAL A 143 -32.89 -11.09 10.02
N ILE A 144 -33.00 -10.50 8.83
CA ILE A 144 -34.18 -9.70 8.44
C ILE A 144 -35.45 -10.57 8.43
N LEU A 145 -35.40 -11.81 7.88
CA LEU A 145 -36.52 -12.70 7.84
C LEU A 145 -37.02 -13.19 9.23
N VAL A 146 -36.13 -13.23 10.20
CA VAL A 146 -36.45 -13.62 11.59
C VAL A 146 -37.00 -12.45 12.41
N MET A 147 -36.69 -11.22 12.03
CA MET A 147 -37.15 -10.00 12.73
C MET A 147 -38.49 -9.43 12.18
N VAL A 148 -39.03 -9.97 11.09
CA VAL A 148 -40.31 -9.61 10.50
C VAL A 148 -41.33 -10.73 10.76
#